data_872393911e45346415088f8310fb1ced
#
_entry.id   872393911e45346415088f8310fb1ced
#
_cell.length_a   1.000
_cell.length_b   1.000
_cell.length_c   1.000
_cell.angle_alpha   90.00
_cell.angle_beta   90.00
_cell.angle_gamma   90.00
#
_symmetry.space_group_name_H-M   'P 1'
#
loop_
_entity.id
_entity.type
_entity.pdbx_description
1 polymer ?
#
loop_
_entity_poly.entity_id
_entity_poly.type
_entity_poly.pdbx_seq_one_letter_code
_entity_poly.pdbx_strand_id
1 'polypeptide(L)'
;HRAGRPAARHVDASDRTVIPGLWDAHTHPWQTTYGGRQTVLQLAYGITTAVSLGGFAYEQARIREAVAAGELAGPRLLATGELLDGPRVAYSMGRAHRTREGLQRTLARAEALDWDFVKTYVRAPGWVMKEAADFGHERLGVRSGSHLCTPGVQLGQDLTTHLQATQRLEFGHATSATGRAFQDVREIYTSAGFHLVATPFTALALLGADPALADDPRVTVLMPPWDTALVREQAGQPPTAAQLATLGKEMDVYRGILAGGGLIALGTDQPLVPVGLHLHLALRALHRAGLSPAEALRTATLLPARVFGADADLGTLQEGKLADLTVIDGDPFTDFATLIRTAAVLRGGVLFEQSDLVGDFGTDAGRDVKEKWLEVSRRMRREGCCDL
;
A
#
# COMPACT_ATOMS: atom_id res chain seq x y z
N HIS A 1 -14.93 12.21 24.25
CA HIS A 1 -14.68 13.50 24.94
C HIS A 1 -14.67 13.28 26.44
N ARG A 2 -13.50 13.23 27.08
CA ARG A 2 -13.40 13.51 28.52
C ARG A 2 -13.60 15.02 28.68
N ALA A 3 -14.77 15.43 29.12
CA ALA A 3 -15.03 16.82 29.50
C ALA A 3 -13.93 17.26 30.49
N GLY A 4 -13.09 18.23 30.09
CA GLY A 4 -12.16 18.90 31.00
C GLY A 4 -10.69 18.98 30.57
N ARG A 5 -10.22 18.37 29.46
CA ARG A 5 -8.88 18.67 28.94
C ARG A 5 -8.99 19.70 27.82
N PRO A 6 -8.37 20.89 27.93
CA PRO A 6 -8.33 21.82 26.81
C PRO A 6 -7.60 21.15 25.63
N ALA A 7 -8.23 21.15 24.47
CA ALA A 7 -7.58 20.70 23.24
C ALA A 7 -6.47 21.72 22.88
N ALA A 8 -5.31 21.23 22.47
CA ALA A 8 -4.20 22.07 22.03
C ALA A 8 -4.53 22.80 20.71
N ARG A 9 -5.37 22.16 19.86
CA ARG A 9 -5.85 22.70 18.58
C ARG A 9 -7.26 22.19 18.30
N HIS A 10 -8.12 23.06 17.76
CA HIS A 10 -9.44 22.70 17.26
C HIS A 10 -9.40 22.72 15.72
N VAL A 11 -9.93 21.67 15.09
CA VAL A 11 -10.14 21.61 13.65
C VAL A 11 -11.64 21.62 13.41
N ASP A 12 -12.14 22.62 12.68
CA ASP A 12 -13.54 22.65 12.28
C ASP A 12 -13.76 21.64 11.14
N ALA A 13 -14.64 20.70 11.39
CA ALA A 13 -15.03 19.65 10.46
C ALA A 13 -16.57 19.61 10.29
N SER A 14 -17.27 20.72 10.52
CA SER A 14 -18.74 20.78 10.54
C SER A 14 -19.36 20.32 9.21
N ASP A 15 -18.74 20.65 8.06
CA ASP A 15 -19.17 20.28 6.71
C ASP A 15 -18.30 19.18 6.10
N ARG A 16 -17.60 18.40 6.92
CA ARG A 16 -16.62 17.40 6.51
C ARG A 16 -16.92 16.04 7.12
N THR A 17 -16.43 15.01 6.49
CA THR A 17 -16.47 13.66 7.04
C THR A 17 -15.09 13.27 7.59
N VAL A 18 -15.08 12.74 8.81
CA VAL A 18 -13.86 12.18 9.43
C VAL A 18 -13.94 10.67 9.38
N ILE A 19 -12.90 10.05 8.82
CA ILE A 19 -12.76 8.60 8.73
C ILE A 19 -11.46 8.16 9.41
N PRO A 20 -11.30 6.86 9.75
CA PRO A 20 -9.98 6.34 10.13
C PRO A 20 -8.97 6.63 9.02
N GLY A 21 -7.74 6.91 9.38
CA GLY A 21 -6.68 7.09 8.41
C GLY A 21 -6.54 5.90 7.47
N LEU A 22 -6.38 6.18 6.17
CA LEU A 22 -6.27 5.14 5.15
C LEU A 22 -4.94 4.39 5.28
N TRP A 23 -4.98 3.13 4.92
CA TRP A 23 -3.83 2.25 4.80
C TRP A 23 -3.54 1.95 3.33
N ASP A 24 -2.28 2.00 2.95
CA ASP A 24 -1.81 1.32 1.75
C ASP A 24 -1.01 0.09 2.19
N ALA A 25 -1.62 -1.08 2.05
CA ALA A 25 -1.10 -2.34 2.59
C ALA A 25 0.01 -2.98 1.73
N HIS A 26 0.38 -2.36 0.61
CA HIS A 26 1.48 -2.82 -0.24
C HIS A 26 2.14 -1.65 -0.93
N THR A 27 3.32 -1.29 -0.45
CA THR A 27 4.13 -0.21 -1.02
C THR A 27 5.59 -0.64 -1.11
N HIS A 28 6.37 0.12 -1.89
CA HIS A 28 7.82 0.06 -1.89
C HIS A 28 8.38 1.45 -1.71
N PRO A 29 9.34 1.66 -0.77
CA PRO A 29 9.92 2.98 -0.52
C PRO A 29 10.92 3.34 -1.61
N TRP A 30 10.56 4.33 -2.41
CA TRP A 30 11.37 4.93 -3.46
C TRP A 30 11.51 6.44 -3.20
N GLN A 31 11.66 6.79 -1.93
CA GLN A 31 11.67 8.17 -1.46
C GLN A 31 12.70 9.04 -2.19
N THR A 32 13.91 8.54 -2.38
CA THR A 32 14.97 9.25 -3.10
C THR A 32 14.61 9.47 -4.57
N THR A 33 14.07 8.46 -5.24
CA THR A 33 13.64 8.54 -6.65
C THR A 33 12.49 9.53 -6.83
N TYR A 34 11.61 9.64 -5.81
CA TYR A 34 10.53 10.64 -5.78
C TYR A 34 10.98 12.03 -5.28
N GLY A 35 12.28 12.26 -5.13
CA GLY A 35 12.82 13.54 -4.65
C GLY A 35 12.29 13.93 -3.27
N GLY A 36 12.07 12.96 -2.39
CA GLY A 36 11.53 13.17 -1.06
C GLY A 36 10.00 13.31 -0.98
N ARG A 37 9.26 13.12 -2.08
CA ARG A 37 7.82 13.43 -2.14
C ARG A 37 6.90 12.22 -1.98
N GLN A 38 7.40 10.99 -2.01
CA GLN A 38 6.55 9.80 -1.95
C GLN A 38 5.69 9.77 -0.68
N THR A 39 6.30 10.01 0.49
CA THR A 39 5.60 10.02 1.77
C THR A 39 4.60 11.19 1.88
N VAL A 40 4.92 12.34 1.30
CA VAL A 40 4.04 13.51 1.23
C VAL A 40 2.82 13.23 0.35
N LEU A 41 3.02 12.58 -0.81
CA LEU A 41 1.93 12.13 -1.70
C LEU A 41 0.97 11.20 -0.97
N GLN A 42 1.50 10.23 -0.22
CA GLN A 42 0.67 9.32 0.58
C GLN A 42 -0.22 10.08 1.56
N LEU A 43 0.36 11.00 2.36
CA LEU A 43 -0.43 11.84 3.28
C LEU A 43 -1.47 12.69 2.54
N ALA A 44 -1.08 13.33 1.43
CA ALA A 44 -1.98 14.19 0.66
C ALA A 44 -3.19 13.43 0.09
N TYR A 45 -3.10 12.11 -0.06
CA TYR A 45 -4.20 11.23 -0.41
C TYR A 45 -4.87 10.54 0.79
N GLY A 46 -4.61 11.00 2.01
CA GLY A 46 -5.30 10.48 3.21
C GLY A 46 -4.69 9.20 3.80
N ILE A 47 -3.54 8.74 3.30
CA ILE A 47 -2.89 7.53 3.77
C ILE A 47 -2.04 7.88 4.99
N THR A 48 -2.43 7.35 6.16
CA THR A 48 -1.71 7.56 7.43
C THR A 48 -0.82 6.39 7.81
N THR A 49 -1.04 5.22 7.19
CA THR A 49 -0.20 4.03 7.38
C THR A 49 0.12 3.41 6.03
N ALA A 50 1.39 3.12 5.78
CA ALA A 50 1.89 2.42 4.62
C ALA A 50 2.65 1.17 5.05
N VAL A 51 2.45 0.06 4.34
CA VAL A 51 3.18 -1.19 4.59
C VAL A 51 4.16 -1.41 3.44
N SER A 52 5.45 -1.31 3.73
CA SER A 52 6.46 -1.71 2.76
C SER A 52 6.64 -3.21 2.76
N LEU A 53 6.33 -3.86 1.65
CA LEU A 53 6.50 -5.29 1.46
C LEU A 53 7.76 -5.62 0.63
N GLY A 54 8.77 -4.78 0.71
CA GLY A 54 10.10 -4.97 0.13
C GLY A 54 10.82 -3.66 -0.14
N GLY A 55 12.12 -3.63 0.17
CA GLY A 55 12.99 -2.49 -0.06
C GLY A 55 14.37 -2.75 0.53
N PHE A 56 15.21 -1.72 0.55
CA PHE A 56 16.52 -1.80 1.21
C PHE A 56 16.33 -1.61 2.71
N ALA A 57 16.73 -2.58 3.53
CA ALA A 57 16.43 -2.62 4.95
C ALA A 57 16.83 -1.34 5.71
N TYR A 58 18.01 -0.83 5.48
CA TYR A 58 18.49 0.38 6.15
C TYR A 58 17.79 1.65 5.67
N GLU A 59 17.42 1.73 4.39
CA GLU A 59 16.64 2.86 3.86
C GLU A 59 15.25 2.91 4.49
N GLN A 60 14.59 1.75 4.59
CA GLN A 60 13.27 1.65 5.23
C GLN A 60 13.34 2.02 6.71
N ALA A 61 14.32 1.51 7.46
CA ALA A 61 14.53 1.87 8.85
C ALA A 61 14.73 3.38 9.01
N ARG A 62 15.58 3.99 8.17
CA ARG A 62 15.80 5.44 8.19
C ARG A 62 14.55 6.25 7.88
N ILE A 63 13.76 5.85 6.90
CA ILE A 63 12.48 6.52 6.58
C ILE A 63 11.52 6.40 7.76
N ARG A 64 11.37 5.20 8.33
CA ARG A 64 10.50 4.95 9.49
C ARG A 64 10.89 5.82 10.68
N GLU A 65 12.17 5.87 11.00
CA GLU A 65 12.72 6.69 12.09
C GLU A 65 12.53 8.19 11.85
N ALA A 66 12.81 8.67 10.65
CA ALA A 66 12.64 10.09 10.29
C ALA A 66 11.15 10.51 10.35
N VAL A 67 10.23 9.64 9.91
CA VAL A 67 8.78 9.88 10.06
C VAL A 67 8.37 9.88 11.53
N ALA A 68 8.88 8.93 12.33
CA ALA A 68 8.56 8.84 13.75
C ALA A 68 9.10 10.04 14.55
N ALA A 69 10.29 10.54 14.20
CA ALA A 69 10.89 11.74 14.79
C ALA A 69 10.24 13.06 14.34
N GLY A 70 9.37 13.01 13.30
CA GLY A 70 8.77 14.22 12.73
C GLY A 70 9.72 15.00 11.79
N GLU A 71 10.85 14.44 11.43
CA GLU A 71 11.80 15.02 10.48
C GLU A 71 11.35 14.89 9.04
N LEU A 72 10.50 13.90 8.78
CA LEU A 72 9.90 13.63 7.47
C LEU A 72 8.38 13.56 7.59
N ALA A 73 7.66 14.39 6.82
CA ALA A 73 6.22 14.27 6.68
C ALA A 73 5.89 12.96 5.91
N GLY A 74 5.11 12.08 6.52
CA GLY A 74 4.79 10.79 5.92
C GLY A 74 3.85 9.95 6.77
N PRO A 75 3.28 8.88 6.21
CA PRO A 75 2.51 7.89 6.94
C PRO A 75 3.40 7.11 7.90
N ARG A 76 2.82 6.48 8.89
CA ARG A 76 3.45 5.42 9.67
C ARG A 76 3.92 4.33 8.71
N LEU A 77 5.19 3.99 8.74
CA LEU A 77 5.75 2.95 7.88
C LEU A 77 5.92 1.65 8.67
N LEU A 78 5.20 0.61 8.25
CA LEU A 78 5.50 -0.77 8.63
C LEU A 78 6.40 -1.37 7.55
N ALA A 79 7.55 -1.91 7.93
CA ALA A 79 8.60 -2.28 6.99
C ALA A 79 9.10 -3.72 7.17
N THR A 80 9.31 -4.41 6.05
CA THR A 80 9.84 -5.78 6.03
C THR A 80 11.32 -5.87 5.67
N GLY A 81 11.99 -4.77 5.31
CA GLY A 81 13.35 -4.83 4.79
C GLY A 81 13.43 -5.53 3.41
N GLU A 82 14.48 -6.34 3.19
CA GLU A 82 14.69 -7.00 1.90
C GLU A 82 13.72 -8.17 1.68
N LEU A 83 13.41 -8.45 0.41
CA LEU A 83 12.69 -9.66 0.00
C LEU A 83 13.60 -10.89 0.21
N LEU A 84 13.16 -11.86 1.00
CA LEU A 84 13.88 -13.11 1.20
C LEU A 84 13.65 -14.03 0.00
N ASP A 85 14.65 -14.17 -0.85
CA ASP A 85 14.54 -14.95 -2.09
C ASP A 85 15.49 -16.15 -2.10
N GLY A 86 15.47 -16.93 -3.17
CA GLY A 86 16.29 -18.11 -3.35
C GLY A 86 17.74 -17.79 -3.79
N PRO A 87 18.44 -18.77 -4.40
CA PRO A 87 19.83 -18.58 -4.85
C PRO A 87 20.02 -17.46 -5.87
N ARG A 88 18.96 -17.06 -6.55
CA ARG A 88 18.89 -15.91 -7.45
C ARG A 88 17.74 -15.04 -7.01
N VAL A 89 17.95 -13.73 -6.98
CA VAL A 89 16.90 -12.75 -6.67
C VAL A 89 16.10 -12.41 -7.93
N ALA A 90 14.83 -12.08 -7.75
CA ALA A 90 13.98 -11.57 -8.82
C ALA A 90 14.19 -10.07 -9.03
N TYR A 91 14.40 -9.33 -7.94
CA TYR A 91 14.59 -7.87 -7.95
C TYR A 91 15.83 -7.47 -7.15
N SER A 92 16.38 -6.28 -7.42
CA SER A 92 17.58 -5.73 -6.75
C SER A 92 17.42 -5.60 -5.23
N MET A 93 16.18 -5.36 -4.75
CA MET A 93 15.84 -5.32 -3.32
C MET A 93 15.74 -6.71 -2.68
N GLY A 94 15.90 -7.78 -3.45
CA GLY A 94 15.89 -9.16 -2.95
C GLY A 94 17.22 -9.56 -2.35
N ARG A 95 17.17 -10.49 -1.38
CA ARG A 95 18.34 -11.10 -0.78
C ARG A 95 18.42 -12.57 -1.16
N ALA A 96 19.56 -12.98 -1.75
CA ALA A 96 19.78 -14.36 -2.13
C ALA A 96 20.16 -15.22 -0.92
N HIS A 97 19.46 -16.34 -0.76
CA HIS A 97 19.76 -17.32 0.30
C HIS A 97 20.08 -18.68 -0.32
N ARG A 98 21.34 -19.10 -0.17
CA ARG A 98 21.86 -20.40 -0.65
C ARG A 98 22.08 -21.37 0.49
N THR A 99 22.28 -20.86 1.70
CA THR A 99 22.54 -21.65 2.92
C THR A 99 21.71 -21.11 4.09
N ARG A 100 21.52 -21.95 5.11
CA ARG A 100 20.83 -21.56 6.36
C ARG A 100 21.57 -20.46 7.11
N GLU A 101 22.90 -20.52 7.17
CA GLU A 101 23.73 -19.49 7.81
C GLU A 101 23.57 -18.13 7.10
N GLY A 102 23.41 -18.15 5.77
CA GLY A 102 23.11 -16.94 5.00
C GLY A 102 21.75 -16.35 5.34
N LEU A 103 20.73 -17.19 5.51
CA LEU A 103 19.40 -16.76 5.95
C LEU A 103 19.46 -16.21 7.38
N GLN A 104 20.10 -16.91 8.32
CA GLN A 104 20.22 -16.48 9.71
C GLN A 104 20.87 -15.11 9.85
N ARG A 105 21.88 -14.77 9.04
CA ARG A 105 22.46 -13.42 9.03
C ARG A 105 21.46 -12.35 8.59
N THR A 106 20.55 -12.67 7.66
CA THR A 106 19.49 -11.73 7.24
C THR A 106 18.43 -11.59 8.33
N LEU A 107 18.03 -12.70 8.94
CA LEU A 107 17.04 -12.69 10.03
C LEU A 107 17.57 -11.96 11.27
N ALA A 108 18.84 -12.12 11.62
CA ALA A 108 19.48 -11.34 12.69
C ALA A 108 19.46 -9.83 12.40
N ARG A 109 19.62 -9.42 11.14
CA ARG A 109 19.44 -8.01 10.74
C ARG A 109 17.97 -7.59 10.83
N ALA A 110 17.03 -8.46 10.48
CA ALA A 110 15.61 -8.20 10.62
C ALA A 110 15.24 -7.90 12.07
N GLU A 111 15.77 -8.68 13.03
CA GLU A 111 15.61 -8.45 14.46
C GLU A 111 16.27 -7.13 14.90
N ALA A 112 17.50 -6.86 14.45
CA ALA A 112 18.23 -5.63 14.82
C ALA A 112 17.59 -4.35 14.26
N LEU A 113 16.79 -4.45 13.20
CA LEU A 113 16.09 -3.33 12.57
C LEU A 113 14.58 -3.33 12.85
N ASP A 114 14.10 -4.17 13.76
CA ASP A 114 12.69 -4.29 14.15
C ASP A 114 11.75 -4.35 12.93
N TRP A 115 11.91 -5.38 12.08
CA TRP A 115 10.99 -5.56 10.95
C TRP A 115 9.58 -5.82 11.43
N ASP A 116 8.63 -5.12 10.84
CA ASP A 116 7.20 -5.24 11.15
C ASP A 116 6.51 -6.40 10.40
N PHE A 117 7.23 -7.03 9.46
CA PHE A 117 6.74 -8.11 8.63
C PHE A 117 7.92 -8.87 7.99
N VAL A 118 7.77 -10.17 7.71
CA VAL A 118 8.81 -10.97 7.02
C VAL A 118 8.28 -11.41 5.65
N LYS A 119 8.88 -10.90 4.57
CA LYS A 119 8.47 -11.17 3.19
C LYS A 119 9.40 -12.14 2.50
N THR A 120 8.88 -13.29 2.08
CA THR A 120 9.56 -14.17 1.13
C THR A 120 9.12 -13.89 -0.31
N TYR A 121 9.95 -14.27 -1.27
CA TYR A 121 9.69 -13.93 -2.66
C TYR A 121 9.62 -15.14 -3.59
N VAL A 122 9.39 -14.90 -4.89
CA VAL A 122 8.98 -15.91 -5.88
C VAL A 122 9.98 -17.05 -6.10
N ARG A 123 11.25 -16.86 -5.80
CA ARG A 123 12.31 -17.88 -5.95
C ARG A 123 12.78 -18.48 -4.61
N ALA A 124 12.18 -18.06 -3.50
CA ALA A 124 12.51 -18.61 -2.19
C ALA A 124 12.16 -20.11 -2.13
N PRO A 125 13.09 -20.99 -1.79
CA PRO A 125 12.79 -22.40 -1.59
C PRO A 125 11.94 -22.59 -0.33
N GLY A 126 11.25 -23.72 -0.23
CA GLY A 126 10.35 -24.00 0.90
C GLY A 126 11.00 -23.85 2.28
N TRP A 127 12.27 -24.25 2.42
CA TRP A 127 13.00 -24.10 3.68
C TRP A 127 13.23 -22.64 4.07
N VAL A 128 13.48 -21.73 3.10
CA VAL A 128 13.57 -20.29 3.37
C VAL A 128 12.22 -19.75 3.81
N MET A 129 11.15 -20.14 3.12
CA MET A 129 9.79 -19.70 3.46
C MET A 129 9.39 -20.15 4.86
N LYS A 130 9.67 -21.43 5.21
CA LYS A 130 9.35 -21.98 6.52
C LYS A 130 10.13 -21.30 7.66
N GLU A 131 11.46 -21.21 7.51
CA GLU A 131 12.32 -20.60 8.55
C GLU A 131 12.02 -19.10 8.71
N ALA A 132 11.67 -18.42 7.62
CA ALA A 132 11.25 -17.01 7.67
C ALA A 132 9.91 -16.83 8.41
N ALA A 133 8.94 -17.72 8.16
CA ALA A 133 7.66 -17.70 8.88
C ALA A 133 7.86 -17.96 10.37
N ASP A 134 8.58 -19.02 10.72
CA ASP A 134 8.87 -19.38 12.11
C ASP A 134 9.58 -18.25 12.86
N PHE A 135 10.60 -17.65 12.22
CA PHE A 135 11.32 -16.53 12.81
C PHE A 135 10.42 -15.30 13.02
N GLY A 136 9.59 -14.97 12.04
CA GLY A 136 8.60 -13.89 12.16
C GLY A 136 7.68 -14.11 13.38
N HIS A 137 7.12 -15.29 13.50
CA HIS A 137 6.19 -15.63 14.58
C HIS A 137 6.86 -15.74 15.94
N GLU A 138 7.96 -16.48 16.05
CA GLU A 138 8.55 -16.87 17.33
C GLU A 138 9.51 -15.82 17.90
N ARG A 139 10.19 -15.05 17.02
CA ARG A 139 11.23 -14.11 17.43
C ARG A 139 10.77 -12.66 17.36
N LEU A 140 10.11 -12.26 16.27
CA LEU A 140 9.67 -10.88 16.08
C LEU A 140 8.22 -10.66 16.56
N GLY A 141 7.41 -11.72 16.69
CA GLY A 141 5.99 -11.60 16.99
C GLY A 141 5.19 -10.95 15.85
N VAL A 142 5.70 -11.04 14.60
CA VAL A 142 5.08 -10.44 13.42
C VAL A 142 4.67 -11.51 12.41
N ARG A 143 3.82 -11.13 11.48
CA ARG A 143 3.37 -12.00 10.40
C ARG A 143 4.41 -12.14 9.29
N SER A 144 4.24 -13.18 8.47
CA SER A 144 5.03 -13.43 7.28
C SER A 144 4.15 -13.66 6.06
N GLY A 145 4.73 -13.48 4.89
CA GLY A 145 4.00 -13.73 3.65
C GLY A 145 4.87 -13.82 2.42
N SER A 146 4.22 -14.09 1.29
CA SER A 146 4.89 -14.31 0.01
C SER A 146 4.08 -13.77 -1.16
N HIS A 147 4.70 -13.80 -2.36
CA HIS A 147 3.97 -13.78 -3.62
C HIS A 147 3.30 -15.13 -3.92
N LEU A 148 3.64 -16.18 -3.18
CA LEU A 148 3.21 -17.53 -3.43
C LEU A 148 2.13 -17.93 -2.41
N CYS A 149 0.87 -18.01 -2.86
CA CYS A 149 -0.20 -18.57 -2.05
C CYS A 149 0.15 -20.03 -1.69
N THR A 150 0.45 -20.82 -2.68
CA THR A 150 0.99 -22.18 -2.54
C THR A 150 2.46 -22.17 -2.99
N PRO A 151 3.45 -22.57 -2.17
CA PRO A 151 3.32 -23.30 -0.90
C PRO A 151 3.25 -22.42 0.37
N GLY A 152 3.03 -21.12 0.29
CA GLY A 152 3.05 -20.20 1.45
C GLY A 152 2.15 -20.68 2.60
N VAL A 153 0.89 -20.99 2.30
CA VAL A 153 -0.08 -21.45 3.30
C VAL A 153 0.36 -22.76 3.98
N GLN A 154 0.95 -23.71 3.23
CA GLN A 154 1.42 -24.98 3.79
C GLN A 154 2.68 -24.83 4.64
N LEU A 155 3.43 -23.74 4.43
CA LEU A 155 4.68 -23.46 5.15
C LEU A 155 4.49 -22.50 6.33
N GLY A 156 3.24 -22.22 6.68
CA GLY A 156 2.89 -21.44 7.87
C GLY A 156 2.98 -19.91 7.65
N GLN A 157 2.99 -19.43 6.41
CA GLN A 157 2.87 -18.00 6.17
C GLN A 157 1.42 -17.53 6.33
N ASP A 158 1.23 -16.26 6.66
CA ASP A 158 -0.07 -15.69 7.03
C ASP A 158 -0.82 -15.06 5.86
N LEU A 159 -0.08 -14.66 4.81
CA LEU A 159 -0.69 -13.94 3.70
C LEU A 159 0.06 -14.12 2.37
N THR A 160 -0.66 -13.82 1.30
CA THR A 160 -0.05 -13.59 -0.02
C THR A 160 -0.35 -12.20 -0.53
N THR A 161 0.51 -11.71 -1.42
CA THR A 161 0.31 -10.47 -2.15
C THR A 161 -0.15 -10.78 -3.57
N HIS A 162 -1.09 -9.97 -4.07
CA HIS A 162 -1.70 -10.06 -5.39
C HIS A 162 -2.54 -11.34 -5.60
N LEU A 163 -3.78 -11.19 -6.03
CA LEU A 163 -4.63 -12.34 -6.34
C LEU A 163 -4.07 -13.15 -7.51
N GLN A 164 -3.54 -12.48 -8.52
CA GLN A 164 -2.95 -13.08 -9.71
C GLN A 164 -1.44 -13.25 -9.57
N ALA A 165 -0.97 -13.30 -8.33
CA ALA A 165 0.45 -13.39 -8.03
C ALA A 165 1.13 -14.54 -8.75
N THR A 166 2.39 -14.35 -8.97
CA THR A 166 3.30 -15.33 -9.53
C THR A 166 3.20 -16.65 -8.77
N GLN A 167 2.50 -17.62 -9.31
CA GLN A 167 2.52 -18.96 -8.78
C GLN A 167 3.75 -19.68 -9.32
N ARG A 168 4.43 -20.44 -8.47
CA ARG A 168 5.67 -21.13 -8.87
C ARG A 168 5.43 -22.23 -9.89
N LEU A 169 4.26 -22.86 -9.83
CA LEU A 169 3.88 -23.98 -10.70
C LEU A 169 2.98 -23.45 -11.82
N GLU A 170 3.18 -23.93 -13.05
CA GLU A 170 2.33 -23.60 -14.20
C GLU A 170 0.85 -23.87 -13.95
N PHE A 171 0.54 -24.84 -13.11
CA PHE A 171 -0.82 -25.20 -12.71
C PHE A 171 -1.30 -24.51 -11.44
N GLY A 172 -0.46 -23.71 -10.80
CA GLY A 172 -0.76 -23.04 -9.54
C GLY A 172 -1.36 -21.64 -9.71
N HIS A 173 -2.27 -21.44 -10.68
CA HIS A 173 -2.94 -20.18 -10.87
C HIS A 173 -4.09 -20.00 -9.86
N ALA A 174 -4.17 -18.82 -9.24
CA ALA A 174 -5.29 -18.47 -8.38
C ALA A 174 -6.59 -18.22 -9.17
N THR A 175 -6.46 -17.94 -10.46
CA THR A 175 -7.59 -17.67 -11.35
C THR A 175 -7.47 -18.49 -12.65
N SER A 176 -8.63 -18.86 -13.20
CA SER A 176 -8.74 -19.45 -14.53
C SER A 176 -8.38 -18.43 -15.63
N ALA A 177 -8.19 -18.90 -16.86
CA ALA A 177 -8.01 -18.04 -18.03
C ALA A 177 -9.18 -17.07 -18.27
N THR A 178 -10.37 -17.33 -17.73
CA THR A 178 -11.51 -16.43 -17.77
C THR A 178 -11.53 -15.41 -16.63
N GLY A 179 -10.51 -15.40 -15.76
CA GLY A 179 -10.38 -14.49 -14.62
C GLY A 179 -11.25 -14.85 -13.41
N ARG A 180 -11.78 -16.07 -13.34
CA ARG A 180 -12.49 -16.56 -12.15
C ARG A 180 -11.52 -17.26 -11.21
N ALA A 181 -11.60 -16.95 -9.92
CA ALA A 181 -10.86 -17.69 -8.90
C ALA A 181 -11.40 -19.11 -8.78
N PHE A 182 -10.50 -20.06 -8.61
CA PHE A 182 -10.90 -21.43 -8.26
C PHE A 182 -11.49 -21.46 -6.85
N GLN A 183 -12.36 -22.40 -6.59
CA GLN A 183 -13.06 -22.50 -5.32
C GLN A 183 -12.09 -22.79 -4.17
N ASP A 184 -11.13 -23.69 -4.34
CA ASP A 184 -10.09 -24.01 -3.35
C ASP A 184 -9.24 -22.80 -2.98
N VAL A 185 -8.91 -21.93 -3.94
CA VAL A 185 -8.22 -20.67 -3.66
C VAL A 185 -9.08 -19.75 -2.78
N ARG A 186 -10.38 -19.66 -3.05
CA ARG A 186 -11.29 -18.90 -2.20
C ARG A 186 -11.39 -19.49 -0.80
N GLU A 187 -11.45 -20.80 -0.67
CA GLU A 187 -11.46 -21.51 0.61
C GLU A 187 -10.19 -21.26 1.43
N ILE A 188 -9.02 -21.19 0.81
CA ILE A 188 -7.78 -20.80 1.48
C ILE A 188 -7.94 -19.44 2.19
N TYR A 189 -8.45 -18.43 1.48
CA TYR A 189 -8.61 -17.08 2.06
C TYR A 189 -9.76 -16.96 3.06
N THR A 190 -10.71 -17.87 3.07
CA THR A 190 -11.87 -17.80 3.96
C THR A 190 -11.78 -18.73 5.16
N SER A 191 -11.04 -19.85 5.04
CA SER A 191 -11.08 -20.94 6.02
C SER A 191 -9.73 -21.25 6.66
N ALA A 192 -8.61 -20.93 5.99
CA ALA A 192 -7.27 -21.30 6.47
C ALA A 192 -6.59 -20.23 7.36
N GLY A 193 -7.27 -19.14 7.69
CA GLY A 193 -6.65 -18.00 8.40
C GLY A 193 -5.56 -17.30 7.58
N PHE A 194 -5.56 -17.52 6.26
CA PHE A 194 -4.61 -16.96 5.32
C PHE A 194 -5.21 -15.74 4.64
N HIS A 195 -4.46 -14.65 4.51
CA HIS A 195 -5.00 -13.36 4.11
C HIS A 195 -4.51 -12.93 2.72
N LEU A 196 -5.25 -12.02 2.10
CA LEU A 196 -4.89 -11.44 0.81
C LEU A 196 -4.52 -9.95 0.99
N VAL A 197 -3.31 -9.58 0.56
CA VAL A 197 -2.99 -8.18 0.25
C VAL A 197 -3.30 -7.95 -1.22
N ALA A 198 -4.42 -7.32 -1.50
CA ALA A 198 -4.94 -7.11 -2.84
C ALA A 198 -4.37 -5.84 -3.47
N THR A 199 -3.92 -5.92 -4.73
CA THR A 199 -3.39 -4.79 -5.50
C THR A 199 -4.04 -4.77 -6.88
N PRO A 200 -5.25 -4.22 -7.02
CA PRO A 200 -5.99 -4.26 -8.27
C PRO A 200 -5.42 -3.26 -9.30
N PHE A 201 -4.35 -3.62 -9.99
CA PHE A 201 -3.73 -2.79 -11.04
C PHE A 201 -4.72 -2.39 -12.14
N THR A 202 -5.70 -3.26 -12.41
CA THR A 202 -6.76 -3.01 -13.39
C THR A 202 -7.63 -1.79 -13.07
N ALA A 203 -7.66 -1.35 -11.79
CA ALA A 203 -8.39 -0.16 -11.38
C ALA A 203 -7.82 1.14 -11.99
N LEU A 204 -6.59 1.12 -12.52
CA LEU A 204 -6.00 2.27 -13.23
C LEU A 204 -6.86 2.73 -14.41
N ALA A 205 -7.59 1.83 -15.05
CA ALA A 205 -8.52 2.16 -16.13
C ALA A 205 -9.62 3.16 -15.71
N LEU A 206 -9.94 3.23 -14.41
CA LEU A 206 -10.95 4.18 -13.91
C LEU A 206 -10.51 5.65 -13.99
N LEU A 207 -9.24 5.94 -14.23
CA LEU A 207 -8.79 7.31 -14.55
C LEU A 207 -9.48 7.87 -15.79
N GLY A 208 -9.68 7.04 -16.82
CA GLY A 208 -10.40 7.46 -18.03
C GLY A 208 -11.91 7.70 -17.81
N ALA A 209 -12.47 7.27 -16.69
CA ALA A 209 -13.84 7.58 -16.29
C ALA A 209 -13.94 8.91 -15.51
N ASP A 210 -12.83 9.43 -15.00
CA ASP A 210 -12.76 10.70 -14.25
C ASP A 210 -11.49 11.47 -14.64
N PRO A 211 -11.44 12.01 -15.87
CA PRO A 211 -10.23 12.63 -16.41
C PRO A 211 -9.79 13.88 -15.64
N ALA A 212 -10.68 14.52 -14.87
CA ALA A 212 -10.35 15.69 -14.06
C ALA A 212 -9.30 15.38 -12.97
N LEU A 213 -9.13 14.12 -12.60
CA LEU A 213 -8.08 13.70 -11.67
C LEU A 213 -6.67 13.99 -12.16
N ALA A 214 -6.46 14.11 -13.48
CA ALA A 214 -5.16 14.45 -14.05
C ALA A 214 -4.73 15.91 -13.80
N ASP A 215 -5.69 16.77 -13.49
CA ASP A 215 -5.45 18.19 -13.20
C ASP A 215 -5.36 18.48 -11.69
N ASP A 216 -5.51 17.45 -10.86
CA ASP A 216 -5.39 17.58 -9.40
C ASP A 216 -4.00 18.13 -9.04
N PRO A 217 -3.89 19.11 -8.13
CA PRO A 217 -2.61 19.67 -7.69
C PRO A 217 -1.63 18.62 -7.15
N ARG A 218 -2.11 17.55 -6.54
CA ARG A 218 -1.26 16.42 -6.09
C ARG A 218 -0.59 15.71 -7.27
N VAL A 219 -1.26 15.62 -8.41
CA VAL A 219 -0.70 15.07 -9.66
C VAL A 219 0.27 16.06 -10.30
N THR A 220 -0.14 17.31 -10.44
CA THR A 220 0.62 18.29 -11.23
C THR A 220 1.82 18.87 -10.47
N VAL A 221 1.78 18.92 -9.13
CA VAL A 221 2.84 19.49 -8.28
C VAL A 221 3.69 18.42 -7.63
N LEU A 222 3.07 17.40 -7.02
CA LEU A 222 3.78 16.43 -6.19
C LEU A 222 4.28 15.21 -6.98
N MET A 223 3.52 14.72 -7.98
CA MET A 223 3.93 13.52 -8.71
C MET A 223 5.14 13.78 -9.60
N PRO A 224 6.01 12.78 -9.76
CA PRO A 224 7.09 12.81 -10.72
C PRO A 224 6.56 12.86 -12.16
N PRO A 225 7.36 13.35 -13.13
CA PRO A 225 6.93 13.46 -14.52
C PRO A 225 6.43 12.16 -15.15
N TRP A 226 7.01 11.02 -14.77
CA TRP A 226 6.54 9.72 -15.31
C TRP A 226 5.15 9.34 -14.77
N ASP A 227 4.87 9.55 -13.48
CA ASP A 227 3.54 9.32 -12.90
C ASP A 227 2.52 10.31 -13.47
N THR A 228 2.90 11.59 -13.57
CA THR A 228 2.05 12.62 -14.19
C THR A 228 1.74 12.27 -15.65
N ALA A 229 2.73 11.77 -16.40
CA ALA A 229 2.54 11.34 -17.80
C ALA A 229 1.60 10.13 -17.89
N LEU A 230 1.79 9.13 -17.02
CA LEU A 230 0.93 7.94 -16.94
C LEU A 230 -0.52 8.33 -16.60
N VAL A 231 -0.70 9.20 -15.59
CA VAL A 231 -2.05 9.65 -15.18
C VAL A 231 -2.73 10.38 -16.35
N ARG A 232 -2.04 11.28 -17.05
CA ARG A 232 -2.59 12.01 -18.21
C ARG A 232 -2.91 11.09 -19.38
N GLU A 233 -2.05 10.13 -19.67
CA GLU A 233 -2.27 9.14 -20.73
C GLU A 233 -3.53 8.31 -20.45
N GLN A 234 -3.65 7.78 -19.23
CA GLN A 234 -4.80 6.97 -18.83
C GLN A 234 -6.10 7.79 -18.75
N ALA A 235 -6.03 9.02 -18.25
CA ALA A 235 -7.16 9.94 -18.18
C ALA A 235 -7.66 10.37 -19.57
N GLY A 236 -6.78 10.40 -20.58
CA GLY A 236 -7.11 10.79 -21.95
C GLY A 236 -7.94 9.76 -22.72
N GLN A 237 -8.18 8.57 -22.17
CA GLN A 237 -8.88 7.48 -22.87
C GLN A 237 -9.97 6.88 -21.97
N PRO A 238 -11.24 6.92 -22.37
CA PRO A 238 -12.30 6.24 -21.65
C PRO A 238 -11.99 4.74 -21.48
N PRO A 239 -12.32 4.13 -20.33
CA PRO A 239 -12.07 2.72 -20.11
C PRO A 239 -12.88 1.87 -21.10
N THR A 240 -12.22 0.93 -21.75
CA THR A 240 -12.88 -0.01 -22.67
C THR A 240 -13.78 -1.00 -21.92
N ALA A 241 -14.77 -1.55 -22.61
CA ALA A 241 -15.64 -2.60 -22.06
C ALA A 241 -14.82 -3.83 -21.60
N ALA A 242 -13.73 -4.17 -22.29
CA ALA A 242 -12.85 -5.27 -21.93
C ALA A 242 -12.09 -4.99 -20.61
N GLN A 243 -11.56 -3.77 -20.43
CA GLN A 243 -10.90 -3.37 -19.18
C GLN A 243 -11.88 -3.40 -18.01
N LEU A 244 -13.08 -2.85 -18.18
CA LEU A 244 -14.11 -2.88 -17.14
C LEU A 244 -14.59 -4.31 -16.81
N ALA A 245 -14.69 -5.18 -17.80
CA ALA A 245 -15.04 -6.59 -17.59
C ALA A 245 -13.94 -7.34 -16.82
N THR A 246 -12.65 -7.07 -17.12
CA THR A 246 -11.52 -7.64 -16.38
C THR A 246 -11.50 -7.16 -14.94
N LEU A 247 -11.65 -5.86 -14.73
CA LEU A 247 -11.77 -5.27 -13.40
C LEU A 247 -12.96 -5.88 -12.62
N GLY A 248 -14.12 -6.02 -13.26
CA GLY A 248 -15.30 -6.61 -12.64
C GLY A 248 -15.06 -8.03 -12.14
N LYS A 249 -14.40 -8.87 -12.93
CA LYS A 249 -14.04 -10.25 -12.52
C LYS A 249 -13.13 -10.30 -11.30
N GLU A 250 -12.13 -9.43 -11.25
CA GLU A 250 -11.22 -9.32 -10.11
C GLU A 250 -11.98 -8.87 -8.84
N MET A 251 -12.83 -7.85 -8.97
CA MET A 251 -13.65 -7.36 -7.87
C MET A 251 -14.65 -8.41 -7.36
N ASP A 252 -15.20 -9.23 -8.22
CA ASP A 252 -16.11 -10.33 -7.82
C ASP A 252 -15.39 -11.38 -6.95
N VAL A 253 -14.10 -11.63 -7.21
CA VAL A 253 -13.29 -12.50 -6.34
C VAL A 253 -13.12 -11.88 -4.96
N TYR A 254 -12.75 -10.60 -4.89
CA TYR A 254 -12.59 -9.90 -3.61
C TYR A 254 -13.88 -9.88 -2.81
N ARG A 255 -15.02 -9.58 -3.45
CA ARG A 255 -16.34 -9.66 -2.81
C ARG A 255 -16.62 -11.04 -2.26
N GLY A 256 -16.31 -12.09 -3.04
CA GLY A 256 -16.50 -13.47 -2.62
C GLY A 256 -15.66 -13.87 -1.40
N ILE A 257 -14.42 -13.39 -1.32
CA ILE A 257 -13.54 -13.59 -0.15
C ILE A 257 -14.11 -12.85 1.07
N LEU A 258 -14.47 -11.59 0.92
CA LEU A 258 -15.04 -10.78 2.01
C LEU A 258 -16.37 -11.35 2.52
N ALA A 259 -17.27 -11.76 1.62
CA ALA A 259 -18.54 -12.38 1.97
C ALA A 259 -18.37 -13.74 2.68
N GLY A 260 -17.28 -14.45 2.40
CA GLY A 260 -16.91 -15.69 3.10
C GLY A 260 -16.19 -15.46 4.42
N GLY A 261 -16.03 -14.21 4.89
CA GLY A 261 -15.36 -13.86 6.14
C GLY A 261 -13.84 -13.75 6.03
N GLY A 262 -13.26 -13.86 4.84
CA GLY A 262 -11.83 -13.66 4.60
C GLY A 262 -11.41 -12.20 4.77
N LEU A 263 -10.14 -11.97 5.12
CA LEU A 263 -9.59 -10.63 5.26
C LEU A 263 -8.83 -10.22 3.99
N ILE A 264 -9.15 -9.03 3.51
CA ILE A 264 -8.43 -8.36 2.42
C ILE A 264 -7.85 -7.06 2.96
N ALA A 265 -6.53 -6.91 2.85
CA ALA A 265 -5.85 -5.64 3.03
C ALA A 265 -5.60 -5.02 1.64
N LEU A 266 -6.19 -3.86 1.37
CA LEU A 266 -6.03 -3.19 0.09
C LEU A 266 -4.68 -2.47 0.06
N GLY A 267 -3.91 -2.69 -1.00
CA GLY A 267 -2.65 -2.04 -1.29
C GLY A 267 -2.54 -1.64 -2.75
N THR A 268 -1.45 -1.02 -3.13
CA THR A 268 -1.27 -0.50 -4.49
C THR A 268 -0.10 -1.12 -5.24
N ASP A 269 0.92 -1.58 -4.54
CA ASP A 269 2.22 -1.96 -5.09
C ASP A 269 2.93 -0.76 -5.77
N GLN A 270 2.70 0.45 -5.20
CA GLN A 270 3.42 1.63 -5.65
C GLN A 270 4.93 1.45 -5.45
N PRO A 271 5.77 1.93 -6.37
CA PRO A 271 5.50 2.92 -7.42
C PRO A 271 5.17 2.33 -8.81
N LEU A 272 4.72 1.09 -8.92
CA LEU A 272 4.26 0.53 -10.22
C LEU A 272 2.99 1.23 -10.74
N VAL A 273 2.28 1.91 -9.84
CA VAL A 273 1.09 2.71 -10.12
C VAL A 273 1.21 4.07 -9.43
N PRO A 274 0.44 5.10 -9.82
CA PRO A 274 0.53 6.44 -9.24
C PRO A 274 0.33 6.45 -7.73
N VAL A 275 1.32 6.97 -7.02
CA VAL A 275 1.38 7.00 -5.55
C VAL A 275 0.17 7.71 -4.97
N GLY A 276 -0.48 7.07 -4.00
CA GLY A 276 -1.66 7.59 -3.31
C GLY A 276 -2.93 7.55 -4.15
N LEU A 277 -2.91 8.07 -5.37
CA LEU A 277 -4.08 8.13 -6.26
C LEU A 277 -4.66 6.73 -6.53
N HIS A 278 -3.81 5.75 -6.77
CA HIS A 278 -4.28 4.41 -7.14
C HIS A 278 -5.08 3.72 -6.02
N LEU A 279 -4.81 4.00 -4.75
CA LEU A 279 -5.62 3.47 -3.64
C LEU A 279 -7.09 3.92 -3.76
N HIS A 280 -7.32 5.18 -4.12
CA HIS A 280 -8.68 5.70 -4.34
C HIS A 280 -9.36 5.07 -5.55
N LEU A 281 -8.61 4.79 -6.63
CA LEU A 281 -9.16 4.06 -7.79
C LEU A 281 -9.53 2.64 -7.41
N ALA A 282 -8.72 1.95 -6.61
CA ALA A 282 -8.99 0.62 -6.10
C ALA A 282 -10.24 0.59 -5.20
N LEU A 283 -10.40 1.56 -4.31
CA LEU A 283 -11.60 1.73 -3.47
C LEU A 283 -12.85 2.02 -4.32
N ARG A 284 -12.74 2.88 -5.34
CA ARG A 284 -13.82 3.13 -6.31
C ARG A 284 -14.21 1.86 -7.07
N ALA A 285 -13.23 1.02 -7.43
CA ALA A 285 -13.49 -0.25 -8.10
C ALA A 285 -14.31 -1.21 -7.22
N LEU A 286 -13.96 -1.34 -5.94
CA LEU A 286 -14.71 -2.14 -4.96
C LEU A 286 -16.14 -1.63 -4.79
N HIS A 287 -16.32 -0.31 -4.64
CA HIS A 287 -17.65 0.30 -4.53
C HIS A 287 -18.47 0.09 -5.81
N ARG A 288 -17.89 0.31 -6.98
CA ARG A 288 -18.52 0.04 -8.28
C ARG A 288 -18.97 -1.42 -8.42
N ALA A 289 -18.26 -2.35 -7.83
CA ALA A 289 -18.62 -3.77 -7.81
C ALA A 289 -19.71 -4.11 -6.79
N GLY A 290 -20.24 -3.13 -6.07
CA GLY A 290 -21.40 -3.27 -5.19
C GLY A 290 -21.09 -3.41 -3.70
N LEU A 291 -19.84 -3.14 -3.27
CA LEU A 291 -19.60 -2.93 -1.84
C LEU A 291 -20.19 -1.57 -1.43
N SER A 292 -20.81 -1.53 -0.26
CA SER A 292 -21.17 -0.24 0.36
C SER A 292 -19.90 0.60 0.63
N PRO A 293 -20.03 1.94 0.74
CA PRO A 293 -18.90 2.80 1.12
C PRO A 293 -18.15 2.30 2.35
N ALA A 294 -18.87 1.87 3.39
CA ALA A 294 -18.30 1.35 4.62
C ALA A 294 -17.53 0.05 4.41
N GLU A 295 -18.04 -0.89 3.61
CA GLU A 295 -17.34 -2.14 3.30
C GLU A 295 -16.08 -1.90 2.49
N ALA A 296 -16.13 -1.03 1.47
CA ALA A 296 -14.97 -0.64 0.70
C ALA A 296 -13.89 0.01 1.60
N LEU A 297 -14.27 1.00 2.42
CA LEU A 297 -13.35 1.68 3.34
C LEU A 297 -12.70 0.71 4.34
N ARG A 298 -13.42 -0.29 4.82
CA ARG A 298 -12.84 -1.29 5.73
C ARG A 298 -11.63 -2.01 5.13
N THR A 299 -11.56 -2.20 3.81
CA THR A 299 -10.42 -2.84 3.13
C THR A 299 -9.14 -2.00 3.18
N ALA A 300 -9.26 -0.71 3.38
CA ALA A 300 -8.15 0.23 3.52
C ALA A 300 -8.09 0.90 4.90
N THR A 301 -8.74 0.34 5.93
CA THR A 301 -8.70 0.85 7.31
C THR A 301 -8.60 -0.29 8.32
N LEU A 302 -9.73 -0.88 8.72
CA LEU A 302 -9.79 -1.92 9.75
C LEU A 302 -9.16 -3.24 9.32
N LEU A 303 -9.41 -3.68 8.08
CA LEU A 303 -8.95 -5.01 7.65
C LEU A 303 -7.43 -5.08 7.53
N PRO A 304 -6.71 -4.10 6.92
CA PRO A 304 -5.25 -4.10 6.97
C PRO A 304 -4.71 -4.01 8.41
N ALA A 305 -5.32 -3.22 9.29
CA ALA A 305 -4.91 -3.17 10.69
C ALA A 305 -4.99 -4.57 11.35
N ARG A 306 -6.04 -5.35 11.07
CA ARG A 306 -6.16 -6.75 11.51
C ARG A 306 -5.15 -7.68 10.86
N VAL A 307 -4.96 -7.54 9.54
CA VAL A 307 -4.00 -8.36 8.78
C VAL A 307 -2.58 -8.16 9.28
N PHE A 308 -2.22 -6.98 9.77
CA PHE A 308 -0.89 -6.68 10.29
C PHE A 308 -0.83 -6.62 11.84
N GLY A 309 -1.92 -7.02 12.52
CA GLY A 309 -1.93 -7.11 14.00
C GLY A 309 -1.92 -5.77 14.74
N ALA A 310 -2.35 -4.69 14.08
CA ALA A 310 -2.34 -3.33 14.62
C ALA A 310 -3.75 -2.81 14.97
N ASP A 311 -4.77 -3.65 14.95
CA ASP A 311 -6.16 -3.24 15.13
C ASP A 311 -6.54 -2.87 16.59
N ALA A 312 -5.65 -3.15 17.54
CA ALA A 312 -5.78 -2.60 18.88
C ALA A 312 -5.63 -1.06 18.90
N ASP A 313 -4.73 -0.53 18.07
CA ASP A 313 -4.33 0.87 18.06
C ASP A 313 -4.84 1.67 16.86
N LEU A 314 -5.15 1.02 15.75
CA LEU A 314 -5.42 1.65 14.44
C LEU A 314 -6.69 1.08 13.77
N GLY A 315 -7.08 1.66 12.65
CA GLY A 315 -8.09 1.13 11.74
C GLY A 315 -9.54 1.49 12.06
N THR A 316 -9.82 2.08 13.21
CA THR A 316 -11.17 2.56 13.60
C THR A 316 -11.09 3.86 14.41
N LEU A 317 -12.19 4.61 14.42
CA LEU A 317 -12.37 5.79 15.27
C LEU A 317 -12.93 5.35 16.63
N GLN A 318 -12.05 5.12 17.58
CA GLN A 318 -12.42 4.70 18.95
C GLN A 318 -11.55 5.41 19.98
N GLU A 319 -12.14 5.72 21.14
CA GLU A 319 -11.39 6.27 22.26
C GLU A 319 -10.29 5.29 22.71
N GLY A 320 -9.10 5.82 22.93
CA GLY A 320 -7.91 5.05 23.35
C GLY A 320 -6.99 4.63 22.21
N LYS A 321 -7.44 4.70 20.94
CA LYS A 321 -6.60 4.44 19.78
C LYS A 321 -5.76 5.64 19.37
N LEU A 322 -4.76 5.40 18.54
CA LEU A 322 -3.94 6.45 17.96
C LEU A 322 -4.79 7.36 17.08
N ALA A 323 -4.50 8.65 17.13
CA ALA A 323 -5.20 9.66 16.32
C ALA A 323 -4.64 9.67 14.88
N ASP A 324 -4.91 8.59 14.14
CA ASP A 324 -4.64 8.47 12.72
C ASP A 324 -5.98 8.59 11.99
N LEU A 325 -6.23 9.79 11.42
CA LEU A 325 -7.53 10.20 10.88
C LEU A 325 -7.34 10.82 9.50
N THR A 326 -8.36 10.68 8.65
CA THR A 326 -8.46 11.41 7.39
C THR A 326 -9.73 12.26 7.38
N VAL A 327 -9.58 13.53 7.08
CA VAL A 327 -10.66 14.51 6.97
C VAL A 327 -10.97 14.72 5.49
N ILE A 328 -12.22 14.50 5.10
CA ILE A 328 -12.70 14.53 3.72
C ILE A 328 -13.63 15.73 3.53
N ASP A 329 -13.43 16.52 2.48
CA ASP A 329 -14.38 17.55 2.04
C ASP A 329 -15.57 16.89 1.33
N GLY A 330 -16.71 16.82 2.03
CA GLY A 330 -17.94 16.16 1.58
C GLY A 330 -18.20 14.86 2.35
N ASP A 331 -19.18 14.09 1.83
CA ASP A 331 -19.65 12.86 2.46
C ASP A 331 -19.48 11.66 1.53
N PRO A 332 -18.44 10.82 1.73
CA PRO A 332 -18.19 9.63 0.92
C PRO A 332 -19.22 8.52 1.13
N PHE A 333 -20.09 8.61 2.13
CA PHE A 333 -21.18 7.66 2.33
C PHE A 333 -22.40 7.97 1.48
N THR A 334 -22.55 9.23 1.06
CA THR A 334 -23.60 9.68 0.11
C THR A 334 -23.06 9.72 -1.32
N ASP A 335 -21.85 10.22 -1.53
CA ASP A 335 -21.16 10.24 -2.84
C ASP A 335 -19.73 9.75 -2.66
N PHE A 336 -19.50 8.49 -3.01
CA PHE A 336 -18.20 7.85 -2.81
C PHE A 336 -17.05 8.49 -3.61
N ALA A 337 -17.37 9.25 -4.68
CA ALA A 337 -16.37 9.99 -5.43
C ALA A 337 -15.69 11.08 -4.60
N THR A 338 -16.36 11.59 -3.57
CA THR A 338 -15.81 12.62 -2.67
C THR A 338 -14.68 12.10 -1.77
N LEU A 339 -14.53 10.78 -1.61
CA LEU A 339 -13.49 10.18 -0.76
C LEU A 339 -12.08 10.70 -1.08
N ILE A 340 -11.80 10.99 -2.34
CA ILE A 340 -10.50 11.51 -2.77
C ILE A 340 -10.23 12.96 -2.33
N ARG A 341 -11.26 13.68 -1.89
CA ARG A 341 -11.15 15.09 -1.47
C ARG A 341 -10.60 15.20 -0.05
N THR A 342 -9.42 14.67 0.17
CA THR A 342 -8.70 14.80 1.44
C THR A 342 -8.43 16.27 1.70
N ALA A 343 -8.96 16.80 2.81
CA ALA A 343 -8.68 18.16 3.28
C ALA A 343 -7.48 18.21 4.22
N ALA A 344 -7.41 17.22 5.12
CA ALA A 344 -6.33 17.11 6.08
C ALA A 344 -6.17 15.66 6.55
N VAL A 345 -5.03 15.35 7.13
CA VAL A 345 -4.79 14.10 7.85
C VAL A 345 -4.21 14.38 9.23
N LEU A 346 -4.54 13.53 10.18
CA LEU A 346 -3.83 13.43 11.44
C LEU A 346 -3.09 12.10 11.47
N ARG A 347 -1.81 12.14 11.80
CA ARG A 347 -0.99 10.96 12.01
C ARG A 347 -0.35 11.03 13.40
N GLY A 348 -0.73 10.13 14.29
CA GLY A 348 -0.31 10.18 15.70
C GLY A 348 -0.67 11.50 16.39
N GLY A 349 -1.77 12.15 15.98
CA GLY A 349 -2.22 13.44 16.50
C GLY A 349 -1.53 14.66 15.88
N VAL A 350 -0.57 14.49 14.97
CA VAL A 350 0.03 15.60 14.19
C VAL A 350 -0.84 15.86 12.97
N LEU A 351 -1.29 17.11 12.82
CA LEU A 351 -2.15 17.56 11.73
C LEU A 351 -1.30 17.97 10.51
N PHE A 352 -1.69 17.51 9.34
CA PHE A 352 -1.17 17.90 8.02
C PHE A 352 -2.33 18.37 7.17
N GLU A 353 -2.39 19.66 6.84
CA GLU A 353 -3.34 20.21 5.87
C GLU A 353 -2.89 19.86 4.45
N GLN A 354 -3.80 19.45 3.60
CA GLN A 354 -3.46 19.06 2.22
C GLN A 354 -2.90 20.24 1.43
N SER A 355 -3.41 21.46 1.66
CA SER A 355 -2.90 22.68 1.04
C SER A 355 -1.44 22.95 1.38
N ASP A 356 -1.02 22.69 2.63
CA ASP A 356 0.36 22.90 3.07
C ASP A 356 1.28 21.85 2.42
N LEU A 357 0.87 20.56 2.44
CA LEU A 357 1.62 19.48 1.80
C LEU A 357 1.88 19.73 0.31
N VAL A 358 0.91 20.31 -0.41
CA VAL A 358 1.07 20.68 -1.81
C VAL A 358 1.85 21.99 -1.95
N GLY A 359 1.54 22.98 -1.10
CA GLY A 359 2.11 24.33 -1.13
C GLY A 359 3.61 24.36 -0.94
N ASP A 360 4.14 23.53 -0.04
CA ASP A 360 5.57 23.41 0.24
C ASP A 360 6.40 23.05 -1.02
N PHE A 361 5.79 22.35 -1.98
CA PHE A 361 6.43 21.96 -3.24
C PHE A 361 5.99 22.81 -4.43
N GLY A 362 4.99 23.65 -4.28
CA GLY A 362 4.51 24.59 -5.30
C GLY A 362 5.29 25.89 -5.37
N THR A 363 6.12 26.17 -4.37
CA THR A 363 6.99 27.35 -4.30
C THR A 363 8.19 27.24 -5.24
N ASP A 364 8.92 28.34 -5.48
CA ASP A 364 10.11 28.34 -6.34
C ASP A 364 11.19 27.41 -5.81
N ALA A 365 11.34 27.25 -4.48
CA ALA A 365 12.22 26.26 -3.87
C ALA A 365 11.79 24.81 -4.21
N GLY A 366 10.49 24.55 -4.28
CA GLY A 366 9.95 23.25 -4.71
C GLY A 366 10.18 22.98 -6.20
N ARG A 367 10.16 24.00 -7.06
CA ARG A 367 10.51 23.91 -8.48
C ARG A 367 11.98 23.55 -8.69
N ASP A 368 12.88 24.19 -7.96
CA ASP A 368 14.33 23.90 -8.00
C ASP A 368 14.62 22.44 -7.64
N VAL A 369 13.95 21.91 -6.63
CA VAL A 369 14.05 20.48 -6.25
C VAL A 369 13.50 19.59 -7.38
N LYS A 370 12.38 19.99 -8.02
CA LYS A 370 11.78 19.26 -9.15
C LYS A 370 12.70 19.24 -10.37
N GLU A 371 13.38 20.33 -10.68
CA GLU A 371 14.33 20.42 -11.79
C GLU A 371 15.60 19.60 -11.53
N LYS A 372 16.20 19.73 -10.35
CA LYS A 372 17.36 18.92 -9.93
C LYS A 372 17.02 17.42 -9.93
N TRP A 373 15.82 17.06 -9.50
CA TRP A 373 15.36 15.70 -9.51
C TRP A 373 15.12 15.16 -10.94
N LEU A 374 14.60 15.98 -11.87
CA LEU A 374 14.54 15.65 -13.29
C LEU A 374 15.92 15.39 -13.90
N GLU A 375 16.90 16.15 -13.49
CA GLU A 375 18.29 15.96 -13.92
C GLU A 375 18.86 14.64 -13.38
N VAL A 376 18.68 14.36 -12.09
CA VAL A 376 19.06 13.07 -11.48
C VAL A 376 18.38 11.90 -12.15
N SER A 377 17.08 11.99 -12.40
CA SER A 377 16.30 10.95 -13.07
C SER A 377 16.76 10.70 -14.52
N ARG A 378 17.11 11.78 -15.26
CA ARG A 378 17.69 11.66 -16.60
C ARG A 378 19.09 11.05 -16.59
N ARG A 379 19.87 11.35 -15.56
CA ARG A 379 21.21 10.80 -15.38
C ARG A 379 21.15 9.32 -15.02
N MET A 380 20.29 8.93 -14.09
CA MET A 380 20.08 7.52 -13.70
C MET A 380 19.66 6.66 -14.91
N ARG A 381 18.76 7.16 -15.77
CA ARG A 381 18.38 6.47 -17.00
C ARG A 381 19.54 6.31 -17.97
N ARG A 382 20.38 7.33 -18.12
CA ARG A 382 21.58 7.26 -18.99
C ARG A 382 22.62 6.29 -18.48
N GLU A 383 22.71 6.11 -17.17
CA GLU A 383 23.65 5.20 -16.50
C GLU A 383 23.11 3.76 -16.38
N GLY A 384 21.94 3.46 -16.98
CA GLY A 384 21.33 2.12 -16.96
C GLY A 384 20.81 1.68 -15.59
N CYS A 385 20.63 2.62 -14.65
CA CYS A 385 20.12 2.29 -13.32
C CYS A 385 18.61 1.99 -13.29
N CYS A 386 17.90 2.27 -14.37
CA CYS A 386 16.45 2.11 -14.46
C CYS A 386 16.04 1.74 -15.90
N ASP A 387 16.42 0.57 -16.36
CA ASP A 387 15.71 -0.09 -17.43
C ASP A 387 14.49 -0.81 -16.82
N LEU A 388 13.40 -0.07 -16.74
CA LEU A 388 12.06 -0.58 -16.50
C LEU A 388 11.26 -0.41 -17.79
#